data_8d6d9ba40d2c00720ea99b0e5c94abda
#
_entry.id   8d6d9ba40d2c00720ea99b0e5c94abda
#
_cell.length_a   1.000
_cell.length_b   1.000
_cell.length_c   1.000
_cell.angle_alpha   90.00
_cell.angle_beta   90.00
_cell.angle_gamma   90.00
#
_symmetry.space_group_name_H-M   'P 1'
#
loop_
_entity.id
_entity.type
_entity.pdbx_description
1 polymer ?
#
loop_
_entity_poly.entity_id
_entity_poly.type
_entity_poly.pdbx_seq_one_letter_code
_entity_poly.pdbx_strand_id
1 'polypeptide(L)'
;MNDKTSSRFSIFFDNTEVGKLKDKLWNMPDDEVNKILKLEYEIPSKGELDKPGSYIQNTPRADVVEKRRKNDIVIIPVGCTENHGLHSASGHDTLQVMRIAEAVRRKTGKMGAEINIAFPINYGCHPPWHQGMYGTVMVNDEAFEQSIMHMMYGLWNDGFRKQIWFNNHAHQNELEKAIKRFMNTYQLPGFYLALEFQRAVREFFEIKEYGGKFDTRFVHADEHETSIGLLLFSEMIKMEHAVDTGPMSDYKSLPDGHFDLSAEDLLRPNTYKTRAGDLPLEIVATPEAVVGKATLGDAEKAKLPVLAMCEYLTLLQRQILETWPVGSVPEPEKTTFRTNKEMEPYLKEPGSKGWKSVYSLRKIGPY
;
A
#
# COMPACT_ATOMS: atom_id res chain seq x y z
N MET A 1 1.61 37.85 -30.41
CA MET A 1 0.82 37.74 -29.19
C MET A 1 0.70 36.26 -28.91
N ASN A 2 1.55 35.75 -28.00
CA ASN A 2 1.52 34.35 -27.60
C ASN A 2 0.44 34.18 -26.53
N ASP A 3 -0.66 33.60 -26.93
CA ASP A 3 -1.69 33.17 -26.03
C ASP A 3 -1.16 31.92 -25.29
N LYS A 4 -0.66 32.15 -24.10
CA LYS A 4 -0.43 31.05 -23.15
C LYS A 4 -1.77 30.58 -22.71
N THR A 5 -2.30 29.55 -23.37
CA THR A 5 -3.39 28.76 -22.82
C THR A 5 -2.96 28.25 -21.46
N SER A 6 -3.45 28.91 -20.41
CA SER A 6 -3.31 28.46 -19.03
C SER A 6 -3.82 27.02 -18.97
N SER A 7 -2.99 26.09 -18.52
CA SER A 7 -3.39 24.72 -18.30
C SER A 7 -4.66 24.73 -17.44
N ARG A 8 -5.72 24.08 -17.89
CA ARG A 8 -7.02 24.02 -17.19
C ARG A 8 -6.95 23.25 -15.87
N PHE A 9 -5.81 22.72 -15.51
CA PHE A 9 -5.59 21.91 -14.32
C PHE A 9 -4.36 22.43 -13.57
N SER A 10 -4.59 23.22 -12.54
CA SER A 10 -3.58 23.50 -11.52
C SER A 10 -3.80 22.55 -10.36
N ILE A 11 -2.75 21.85 -9.93
CA ILE A 11 -2.78 21.07 -8.69
C ILE A 11 -2.93 22.06 -7.54
N PHE A 12 -3.91 21.80 -6.69
CA PHE A 12 -4.20 22.62 -5.52
C PHE A 12 -4.03 21.78 -4.25
N PHE A 13 -3.24 22.28 -3.32
CA PHE A 13 -3.07 21.69 -1.99
C PHE A 13 -3.86 22.51 -0.97
N ASP A 14 -4.64 21.83 -0.15
CA ASP A 14 -5.44 22.47 0.90
C ASP A 14 -4.58 23.01 2.05
N ASN A 15 -5.20 23.72 2.99
CA ASN A 15 -4.48 24.32 4.13
C ASN A 15 -4.36 23.38 5.33
N THR A 16 -4.60 22.08 5.16
CA THR A 16 -4.34 21.07 6.19
C THR A 16 -2.84 20.84 6.36
N GLU A 17 -2.46 20.13 7.42
CA GLU A 17 -1.05 19.77 7.61
C GLU A 17 -0.52 18.87 6.49
N VAL A 18 -1.36 17.95 6.00
CA VAL A 18 -1.04 17.11 4.82
C VAL A 18 -0.92 17.94 3.55
N GLY A 19 -1.85 18.88 3.32
CA GLY A 19 -1.76 19.78 2.15
C GLY A 19 -0.50 20.64 2.17
N LYS A 20 -0.14 21.21 3.32
CA LYS A 20 1.11 21.97 3.49
C LYS A 20 2.36 21.12 3.26
N LEU A 21 2.36 19.86 3.73
CA LEU A 21 3.44 18.93 3.46
C LEU A 21 3.57 18.68 1.95
N LYS A 22 2.48 18.39 1.27
CA LYS A 22 2.46 18.16 -0.17
C LYS A 22 2.93 19.40 -0.96
N ASP A 23 2.47 20.59 -0.61
CA ASP A 23 2.88 21.84 -1.24
C ASP A 23 4.39 22.08 -1.08
N LYS A 24 4.92 21.88 0.11
CA LYS A 24 6.36 21.95 0.38
C LYS A 24 7.15 20.98 -0.52
N LEU A 25 6.72 19.72 -0.58
CA LEU A 25 7.39 18.68 -1.36
C LEU A 25 7.29 18.94 -2.87
N TRP A 26 6.15 19.40 -3.34
CA TRP A 26 5.93 19.71 -4.76
C TRP A 26 6.88 20.77 -5.29
N ASN A 27 7.20 21.74 -4.45
CA ASN A 27 8.11 22.85 -4.78
C ASN A 27 9.56 22.57 -4.37
N MET A 28 9.88 21.36 -3.89
CA MET A 28 11.21 21.04 -3.38
C MET A 28 12.22 20.82 -4.53
N PRO A 29 13.41 21.43 -4.47
CA PRO A 29 14.47 21.19 -5.43
C PRO A 29 14.94 19.71 -5.43
N ASP A 30 15.29 19.19 -6.61
CA ASP A 30 15.68 17.77 -6.77
C ASP A 30 16.92 17.39 -5.92
N ASP A 31 17.85 18.31 -5.67
CA ASP A 31 19.00 18.08 -4.79
C ASP A 31 18.59 17.93 -3.32
N GLU A 32 17.60 18.68 -2.86
CA GLU A 32 17.03 18.53 -1.51
C GLU A 32 16.26 17.21 -1.39
N VAL A 33 15.46 16.84 -2.40
CA VAL A 33 14.79 15.52 -2.47
C VAL A 33 15.82 14.40 -2.33
N ASN A 34 16.89 14.43 -3.12
CA ASN A 34 17.98 13.46 -3.07
C ASN A 34 18.65 13.39 -1.69
N LYS A 35 18.90 14.55 -1.08
CA LYS A 35 19.51 14.64 0.24
C LYS A 35 18.64 13.98 1.31
N ILE A 36 17.34 14.26 1.34
CA ILE A 36 16.40 13.71 2.33
C ILE A 36 16.27 12.20 2.13
N LEU A 37 16.04 11.73 0.89
CA LEU A 37 15.97 10.30 0.59
C LEU A 37 17.21 9.56 1.10
N LYS A 38 18.39 10.07 0.81
CA LYS A 38 19.66 9.42 1.18
C LYS A 38 19.95 9.47 2.68
N LEU A 39 19.82 10.64 3.33
CA LEU A 39 20.26 10.83 4.70
C LEU A 39 19.23 10.44 5.75
N GLU A 40 17.96 10.64 5.45
CA GLU A 40 16.91 10.41 6.43
C GLU A 40 16.24 9.05 6.25
N TYR A 41 15.97 8.65 5.01
CA TYR A 41 15.30 7.39 4.67
C TYR A 41 16.24 6.28 4.24
N GLU A 42 17.49 6.59 3.90
CA GLU A 42 18.49 5.64 3.39
C GLU A 42 17.97 4.91 2.12
N ILE A 43 17.45 5.68 1.17
CA ILE A 43 17.00 5.20 -0.14
C ILE A 43 18.03 5.64 -1.20
N PRO A 44 18.50 4.73 -2.09
CA PRO A 44 18.20 3.30 -2.13
C PRO A 44 18.88 2.50 -1.00
N SER A 45 18.27 1.38 -0.62
CA SER A 45 18.85 0.47 0.38
C SER A 45 18.56 -0.99 0.03
N LYS A 46 19.37 -1.90 0.59
CA LYS A 46 19.06 -3.34 0.53
C LYS A 46 17.80 -3.62 1.35
N GLY A 47 17.06 -4.69 0.99
CA GLY A 47 15.95 -5.17 1.78
C GLY A 47 16.38 -5.66 3.17
N GLU A 48 15.45 -5.61 4.09
CA GLU A 48 15.72 -5.91 5.49
C GLU A 48 14.91 -7.10 6.01
N LEU A 49 14.25 -7.87 5.12
CA LEU A 49 13.40 -8.99 5.53
C LEU A 49 14.16 -10.05 6.34
N ASP A 50 15.42 -10.28 6.03
CA ASP A 50 16.34 -11.19 6.71
C ASP A 50 17.17 -10.53 7.82
N LYS A 51 17.07 -9.19 7.97
CA LYS A 51 17.82 -8.44 8.99
C LYS A 51 17.12 -8.55 10.35
N PRO A 52 17.77 -9.14 11.37
CA PRO A 52 17.17 -9.25 12.70
C PRO A 52 16.73 -7.90 13.26
N GLY A 53 15.53 -7.87 13.84
CA GLY A 53 14.99 -6.67 14.47
C GLY A 53 14.28 -5.69 13.54
N SER A 54 14.17 -5.97 12.24
CA SER A 54 13.51 -5.08 11.27
C SER A 54 12.01 -5.25 11.24
N TYR A 55 11.51 -6.45 11.47
CA TYR A 55 10.10 -6.81 11.46
C TYR A 55 9.71 -7.46 12.79
N ILE A 56 8.43 -7.39 13.16
CA ILE A 56 7.99 -8.00 14.42
C ILE A 56 8.24 -9.51 14.46
N GLN A 57 8.22 -10.21 13.31
CA GLN A 57 8.43 -11.65 13.23
C GLN A 57 9.89 -12.08 13.25
N ASN A 58 10.85 -11.20 12.91
CA ASN A 58 12.29 -11.47 13.01
C ASN A 58 12.95 -10.72 14.19
N THR A 59 12.13 -10.24 15.13
CA THR A 59 12.54 -9.55 16.36
C THR A 59 12.22 -10.44 17.57
N PRO A 60 13.14 -10.65 18.53
CA PRO A 60 12.85 -11.37 19.77
C PRO A 60 11.64 -10.75 20.49
N ARG A 61 10.80 -11.61 21.06
CA ARG A 61 9.51 -11.16 21.66
C ARG A 61 9.68 -10.05 22.69
N ALA A 62 10.71 -10.10 23.52
CA ALA A 62 10.99 -9.07 24.51
C ALA A 62 11.24 -7.69 23.85
N ASP A 63 11.99 -7.68 22.76
CA ASP A 63 12.30 -6.46 22.02
C ASP A 63 11.08 -5.91 21.26
N VAL A 64 10.20 -6.78 20.76
CA VAL A 64 8.91 -6.36 20.19
C VAL A 64 8.07 -5.62 21.25
N VAL A 65 8.02 -6.12 22.46
CA VAL A 65 7.30 -5.48 23.57
C VAL A 65 7.89 -4.10 23.88
N GLU A 66 9.21 -3.98 23.95
CA GLU A 66 9.88 -2.70 24.21
C GLU A 66 9.68 -1.69 23.06
N LYS A 67 9.76 -2.13 21.82
CA LYS A 67 9.44 -1.28 20.65
C LYS A 67 7.99 -0.81 20.69
N ARG A 68 7.04 -1.71 20.94
CA ARG A 68 5.62 -1.40 21.02
C ARG A 68 5.28 -0.42 22.14
N ARG A 69 6.01 -0.44 23.25
CA ARG A 69 5.86 0.54 24.33
C ARG A 69 6.31 1.95 23.97
N LYS A 70 7.11 2.09 22.91
CA LYS A 70 7.54 3.39 22.36
C LYS A 70 6.65 3.83 21.21
N ASN A 71 6.15 2.86 20.42
CA ASN A 71 5.27 3.10 19.29
C ASN A 71 4.43 1.85 19.04
N ASP A 72 3.14 1.91 19.30
CA ASP A 72 2.21 0.79 19.14
C ASP A 72 1.48 0.76 17.79
N ILE A 73 1.98 1.54 16.83
CA ILE A 73 1.54 1.46 15.44
C ILE A 73 2.30 0.33 14.74
N VAL A 74 1.61 -0.43 13.91
CA VAL A 74 2.21 -1.41 13.01
C VAL A 74 1.79 -1.13 11.57
N ILE A 75 2.76 -1.13 10.66
CA ILE A 75 2.51 -1.17 9.21
C ILE A 75 2.54 -2.63 8.76
N ILE A 76 1.54 -3.03 8.01
CA ILE A 76 1.47 -4.32 7.33
C ILE A 76 1.60 -4.05 5.83
N PRO A 77 2.76 -4.31 5.21
CA PRO A 77 2.90 -4.21 3.76
C PRO A 77 2.02 -5.26 3.07
N VAL A 78 1.21 -4.83 2.11
CA VAL A 78 0.29 -5.69 1.36
C VAL A 78 0.58 -5.53 -0.12
N GLY A 79 0.97 -6.61 -0.75
CA GLY A 79 1.17 -6.72 -2.17
C GLY A 79 0.66 -8.06 -2.67
N CYS A 80 1.19 -8.52 -3.78
CA CYS A 80 0.83 -9.81 -4.35
C CYS A 80 2.00 -10.44 -5.10
N THR A 81 1.76 -11.62 -5.65
CA THR A 81 2.61 -12.23 -6.66
C THR A 81 1.89 -12.10 -8.00
N GLU A 82 2.28 -11.14 -8.79
CA GLU A 82 1.71 -10.82 -10.11
C GLU A 82 2.81 -10.66 -11.15
N ASN A 83 2.54 -11.07 -12.38
CA ASN A 83 3.48 -10.88 -13.45
C ASN A 83 3.60 -9.38 -13.82
N HIS A 84 4.79 -8.83 -13.68
CA HIS A 84 5.14 -7.44 -14.02
C HIS A 84 6.11 -7.38 -15.20
N GLY A 85 5.83 -8.17 -16.24
CA GLY A 85 6.69 -8.27 -17.40
C GLY A 85 7.97 -9.09 -17.14
N LEU A 86 8.74 -9.31 -18.20
CA LEU A 86 10.02 -10.03 -18.11
C LEU A 86 11.13 -9.18 -17.48
N HIS A 87 10.92 -7.89 -17.37
CA HIS A 87 11.90 -6.94 -16.86
C HIS A 87 11.84 -6.76 -15.32
N SER A 88 10.77 -7.21 -14.66
CA SER A 88 10.57 -7.02 -13.24
C SER A 88 10.27 -8.33 -12.50
N ALA A 89 10.36 -8.29 -11.18
CA ALA A 89 10.02 -9.42 -10.32
C ALA A 89 8.50 -9.54 -10.13
N SER A 90 7.96 -10.77 -10.08
CA SER A 90 6.54 -11.00 -9.79
C SER A 90 6.10 -10.53 -8.37
N GLY A 91 7.03 -10.26 -7.48
CA GLY A 91 6.76 -9.67 -6.17
C GLY A 91 6.86 -8.14 -6.14
N HIS A 92 6.79 -7.47 -7.29
CA HIS A 92 7.01 -6.02 -7.43
C HIS A 92 6.22 -5.21 -6.41
N ASP A 93 4.90 -5.42 -6.35
CA ASP A 93 4.01 -4.73 -5.43
C ASP A 93 4.43 -4.86 -3.97
N THR A 94 4.75 -6.09 -3.58
CA THR A 94 5.19 -6.40 -2.22
C THR A 94 6.53 -5.73 -1.90
N LEU A 95 7.49 -5.80 -2.83
CA LEU A 95 8.80 -5.18 -2.67
C LEU A 95 8.69 -3.66 -2.53
N GLN A 96 7.82 -3.02 -3.29
CA GLN A 96 7.61 -1.59 -3.27
C GLN A 96 7.13 -1.10 -1.89
N VAL A 97 6.02 -1.62 -1.39
CA VAL A 97 5.47 -1.21 -0.09
C VAL A 97 6.38 -1.62 1.08
N MET A 98 7.07 -2.73 0.95
CA MET A 98 8.04 -3.23 1.93
C MET A 98 9.23 -2.27 2.08
N ARG A 99 9.87 -1.88 0.96
CA ARG A 99 11.01 -0.96 0.95
C ARG A 99 10.65 0.42 1.52
N ILE A 100 9.46 0.91 1.22
CA ILE A 100 8.97 2.18 1.77
C ILE A 100 8.72 2.06 3.28
N ALA A 101 8.08 1.00 3.73
CA ALA A 101 7.87 0.76 5.16
C ALA A 101 9.19 0.65 5.93
N GLU A 102 10.18 -0.05 5.38
CA GLU A 102 11.55 -0.14 5.92
C GLU A 102 12.21 1.25 6.04
N ALA A 103 12.07 2.09 5.02
CA ALA A 103 12.61 3.46 5.01
C ALA A 103 11.94 4.32 6.10
N VAL A 104 10.62 4.26 6.23
CA VAL A 104 9.86 4.95 7.28
C VAL A 104 10.27 4.44 8.67
N ARG A 105 10.49 3.14 8.85
CA ARG A 105 11.00 2.57 10.11
C ARG A 105 12.36 3.15 10.47
N ARG A 106 13.31 3.24 9.52
CA ARG A 106 14.61 3.84 9.76
C ARG A 106 14.50 5.31 10.19
N LYS A 107 13.68 6.09 9.47
CA LYS A 107 13.44 7.51 9.79
C LYS A 107 12.84 7.68 11.17
N THR A 108 11.79 6.95 11.49
CA THR A 108 11.09 7.07 12.78
C THR A 108 11.94 6.54 13.94
N GLY A 109 12.82 5.57 13.67
CA GLY A 109 13.84 5.11 14.62
C GLY A 109 14.84 6.23 14.97
N LYS A 110 15.32 6.98 13.99
CA LYS A 110 16.17 8.17 14.21
C LYS A 110 15.44 9.26 15.01
N MET A 111 14.11 9.32 14.91
CA MET A 111 13.27 10.24 15.69
C MET A 111 12.95 9.75 17.12
N GLY A 112 13.40 8.53 17.49
CA GLY A 112 13.20 7.95 18.82
C GLY A 112 11.90 7.18 19.04
N ALA A 113 11.05 7.05 18.02
CA ALA A 113 9.78 6.32 18.08
C ALA A 113 9.61 5.42 16.82
N GLU A 114 10.49 4.42 16.70
CA GLU A 114 10.51 3.49 15.57
C GLU A 114 9.14 2.84 15.36
N ILE A 115 8.59 2.96 14.15
CA ILE A 115 7.35 2.28 13.78
C ILE A 115 7.61 0.78 13.61
N ASN A 116 6.65 -0.06 13.99
CA ASN A 116 6.76 -1.49 13.79
C ASN A 116 6.28 -1.89 12.40
N ILE A 117 6.89 -2.92 11.82
CA ILE A 117 6.50 -3.50 10.55
C ILE A 117 6.22 -4.99 10.74
N ALA A 118 5.11 -5.49 10.22
CA ALA A 118 4.84 -6.92 10.10
C ALA A 118 5.43 -7.48 8.80
N PHE A 119 5.66 -8.80 8.73
CA PHE A 119 6.04 -9.44 7.48
C PHE A 119 5.00 -9.14 6.39
N PRO A 120 5.44 -8.96 5.14
CA PRO A 120 4.56 -8.58 4.06
C PRO A 120 3.60 -9.71 3.69
N ILE A 121 2.43 -9.32 3.18
CA ILE A 121 1.52 -10.22 2.49
C ILE A 121 1.91 -10.20 1.01
N ASN A 122 2.28 -11.37 0.48
CA ASN A 122 2.79 -11.52 -0.88
C ASN A 122 1.86 -12.34 -1.78
N TYR A 123 0.71 -12.75 -1.29
CA TYR A 123 -0.31 -13.45 -2.05
C TYR A 123 -1.65 -12.75 -1.84
N GLY A 124 -2.27 -12.35 -2.94
CA GLY A 124 -3.51 -11.59 -2.97
C GLY A 124 -4.52 -12.15 -3.96
N CYS A 125 -5.67 -11.52 -4.00
CA CYS A 125 -6.68 -11.78 -5.01
C CYS A 125 -6.44 -10.88 -6.23
N HIS A 126 -6.84 -11.40 -7.38
CA HIS A 126 -6.70 -10.74 -8.66
C HIS A 126 -8.01 -10.81 -9.42
N PRO A 127 -8.25 -9.92 -10.39
CA PRO A 127 -9.37 -10.06 -11.29
C PRO A 127 -9.38 -11.43 -12.01
N PRO A 128 -10.55 -11.97 -12.37
CA PRO A 128 -10.66 -13.32 -12.94
C PRO A 128 -9.85 -13.56 -14.22
N TRP A 129 -9.53 -12.49 -14.96
CA TRP A 129 -8.72 -12.59 -16.19
C TRP A 129 -7.23 -12.85 -15.95
N HIS A 130 -6.73 -12.74 -14.72
CA HIS A 130 -5.38 -13.18 -14.37
C HIS A 130 -5.27 -14.69 -14.14
N GLN A 131 -6.38 -15.42 -14.14
CA GLN A 131 -6.37 -16.85 -13.90
C GLN A 131 -5.57 -17.60 -14.97
N GLY A 132 -4.53 -18.30 -14.52
CA GLY A 132 -3.65 -19.07 -15.40
C GLY A 132 -2.50 -18.27 -16.02
N MET A 133 -2.38 -16.97 -15.71
CA MET A 133 -1.24 -16.17 -16.13
C MET A 133 0.03 -16.63 -15.41
N TYR A 134 1.08 -16.95 -16.20
CA TYR A 134 2.36 -17.33 -15.61
C TYR A 134 3.00 -16.17 -14.85
N GLY A 135 3.72 -16.48 -13.75
CA GLY A 135 4.28 -15.45 -12.87
C GLY A 135 3.26 -14.84 -11.88
N THR A 136 1.97 -15.19 -11.99
CA THR A 136 0.91 -14.75 -11.10
C THR A 136 0.41 -15.90 -10.23
N VAL A 137 0.26 -15.66 -8.93
CA VAL A 137 -0.30 -16.61 -7.96
C VAL A 137 -1.52 -15.99 -7.31
N MET A 138 -2.70 -16.48 -7.67
CA MET A 138 -3.97 -15.97 -7.18
C MET A 138 -4.38 -16.64 -5.87
N VAL A 139 -4.94 -15.85 -4.97
CA VAL A 139 -5.67 -16.31 -3.79
C VAL A 139 -7.14 -15.96 -3.97
N ASN A 140 -8.02 -16.86 -3.57
CA ASN A 140 -9.46 -16.60 -3.58
C ASN A 140 -9.81 -15.44 -2.63
N ASP A 141 -10.75 -14.57 -3.04
CA ASP A 141 -11.15 -13.37 -2.31
C ASP A 141 -11.56 -13.66 -0.86
N GLU A 142 -12.34 -14.72 -0.66
CA GLU A 142 -12.80 -15.11 0.68
C GLU A 142 -11.63 -15.57 1.56
N ALA A 143 -10.67 -16.30 0.99
CA ALA A 143 -9.47 -16.74 1.71
C ALA A 143 -8.58 -15.54 2.06
N PHE A 144 -8.44 -14.59 1.15
CA PHE A 144 -7.71 -13.34 1.40
C PHE A 144 -8.39 -12.54 2.52
N GLU A 145 -9.69 -12.24 2.40
CA GLU A 145 -10.46 -11.51 3.43
C GLU A 145 -10.34 -12.19 4.81
N GLN A 146 -10.52 -13.51 4.88
CA GLN A 146 -10.41 -14.25 6.14
C GLN A 146 -9.00 -14.16 6.72
N SER A 147 -7.97 -14.28 5.88
CA SER A 147 -6.57 -14.16 6.31
C SER A 147 -6.29 -12.78 6.93
N ILE A 148 -6.73 -11.70 6.25
CA ILE A 148 -6.62 -10.33 6.75
C ILE A 148 -7.30 -10.19 8.12
N MET A 149 -8.56 -10.63 8.23
CA MET A 149 -9.32 -10.52 9.48
C MET A 149 -8.63 -11.25 10.65
N HIS A 150 -8.10 -12.46 10.42
CA HIS A 150 -7.39 -13.22 11.44
C HIS A 150 -6.06 -12.59 11.84
N MET A 151 -5.32 -12.03 10.89
CA MET A 151 -4.09 -11.28 11.18
C MET A 151 -4.40 -10.01 11.99
N MET A 152 -5.43 -9.25 11.62
CA MET A 152 -5.90 -8.09 12.39
C MET A 152 -6.19 -8.46 13.85
N TYR A 153 -6.90 -9.58 14.03
CA TYR A 153 -7.30 -10.08 15.34
C TYR A 153 -6.10 -10.47 16.20
N GLY A 154 -5.15 -11.20 15.60
CA GLY A 154 -3.91 -11.59 16.28
C GLY A 154 -3.04 -10.39 16.67
N LEU A 155 -2.83 -9.43 15.74
CA LEU A 155 -2.08 -8.21 16.00
C LEU A 155 -2.74 -7.37 17.11
N TRP A 156 -4.08 -7.26 17.09
CA TRP A 156 -4.81 -6.56 18.14
C TRP A 156 -4.60 -7.22 19.52
N ASN A 157 -4.69 -8.56 19.56
CA ASN A 157 -4.45 -9.33 20.78
C ASN A 157 -3.03 -9.14 21.33
N ASP A 158 -2.07 -8.95 20.44
CA ASP A 158 -0.66 -8.67 20.76
C ASP A 158 -0.39 -7.20 21.15
N GLY A 159 -1.43 -6.37 21.19
CA GLY A 159 -1.37 -4.97 21.59
C GLY A 159 -1.12 -3.99 20.45
N PHE A 160 -0.98 -4.45 19.20
CA PHE A 160 -0.95 -3.60 18.02
C PHE A 160 -2.38 -3.22 17.60
N ARG A 161 -2.91 -2.19 18.25
CA ARG A 161 -4.29 -1.74 18.06
C ARG A 161 -4.42 -0.57 17.08
N LYS A 162 -3.29 -0.14 16.52
CA LYS A 162 -3.18 0.89 15.47
C LYS A 162 -2.48 0.25 14.29
N GLN A 163 -3.26 -0.12 13.26
CA GLN A 163 -2.83 -0.94 12.14
C GLN A 163 -2.98 -0.18 10.84
N ILE A 164 -1.89 -0.04 10.08
CA ILE A 164 -1.85 0.54 8.75
C ILE A 164 -1.58 -0.59 7.76
N TRP A 165 -2.58 -0.93 6.97
CA TRP A 165 -2.53 -1.92 5.90
C TRP A 165 -2.14 -1.22 4.62
N PHE A 166 -0.84 -1.24 4.32
CA PHE A 166 -0.22 -0.46 3.27
C PHE A 166 -0.12 -1.26 1.98
N ASN A 167 -1.00 -0.97 1.03
CA ASN A 167 -1.27 -1.76 -0.18
C ASN A 167 -0.75 -1.10 -1.45
N ASN A 168 -0.19 -1.91 -2.37
CA ASN A 168 0.17 -1.52 -3.74
C ASN A 168 -0.40 -2.48 -4.81
N HIS A 169 -1.53 -3.10 -4.56
CA HIS A 169 -2.14 -3.97 -5.57
C HIS A 169 -3.62 -3.66 -5.76
N ALA A 170 -4.16 -4.03 -6.92
CA ALA A 170 -5.55 -3.74 -7.31
C ALA A 170 -6.64 -4.34 -6.40
N HIS A 171 -6.29 -5.17 -5.41
CA HIS A 171 -7.23 -5.74 -4.43
C HIS A 171 -7.59 -4.81 -3.25
N GLN A 172 -7.53 -3.50 -3.46
CA GLN A 172 -7.85 -2.52 -2.43
C GLN A 172 -9.28 -2.68 -1.88
N ASN A 173 -10.25 -3.00 -2.75
CA ASN A 173 -11.64 -3.18 -2.34
C ASN A 173 -11.82 -4.37 -1.40
N GLU A 174 -11.16 -5.47 -1.67
CA GLU A 174 -11.18 -6.70 -0.86
C GLU A 174 -10.51 -6.46 0.49
N LEU A 175 -9.41 -5.72 0.52
CA LEU A 175 -8.75 -5.30 1.75
C LEU A 175 -9.66 -4.41 2.61
N GLU A 176 -10.28 -3.39 2.02
CA GLU A 176 -11.24 -2.52 2.72
C GLU A 176 -12.45 -3.30 3.24
N LYS A 177 -12.95 -4.25 2.46
CA LYS A 177 -14.06 -5.13 2.84
C LYS A 177 -13.68 -6.02 4.03
N ALA A 178 -12.46 -6.61 4.01
CA ALA A 178 -11.95 -7.40 5.13
C ALA A 178 -11.88 -6.58 6.43
N ILE A 179 -11.35 -5.36 6.36
CA ILE A 179 -11.27 -4.44 7.51
C ILE A 179 -12.67 -4.08 8.03
N LYS A 180 -13.61 -3.74 7.15
CA LYS A 180 -15.01 -3.45 7.54
C LYS A 180 -15.68 -4.66 8.18
N ARG A 181 -15.47 -5.86 7.63
CA ARG A 181 -15.98 -7.10 8.23
C ARG A 181 -15.37 -7.37 9.60
N PHE A 182 -14.05 -7.18 9.74
CA PHE A 182 -13.38 -7.28 11.03
C PHE A 182 -13.99 -6.34 12.07
N MET A 183 -14.11 -5.05 11.74
CA MET A 183 -14.70 -4.06 12.63
C MET A 183 -16.12 -4.43 13.05
N ASN A 184 -16.95 -4.85 12.11
CA ASN A 184 -18.33 -5.23 12.36
C ASN A 184 -18.46 -6.51 13.19
N THR A 185 -17.58 -7.49 12.95
CA THR A 185 -17.65 -8.81 13.61
C THR A 185 -17.16 -8.75 15.05
N TYR A 186 -16.02 -8.12 15.28
CA TYR A 186 -15.34 -8.20 16.55
C TYR A 186 -15.60 -6.99 17.45
N GLN A 187 -15.96 -5.85 16.87
CA GLN A 187 -16.22 -4.63 17.64
C GLN A 187 -15.08 -4.29 18.61
N LEU A 188 -13.85 -4.34 18.10
CA LEU A 188 -12.64 -4.04 18.88
C LEU A 188 -12.23 -2.58 18.64
N PRO A 189 -12.05 -1.79 19.71
CA PRO A 189 -11.62 -0.40 19.57
C PRO A 189 -10.18 -0.34 19.06
N GLY A 190 -9.92 0.49 18.08
CA GLY A 190 -8.61 0.63 17.46
C GLY A 190 -8.62 1.59 16.30
N PHE A 191 -7.45 1.80 15.71
CA PHE A 191 -7.27 2.53 14.47
C PHE A 191 -6.90 1.53 13.36
N TYR A 192 -7.71 1.49 12.30
CA TYR A 192 -7.50 0.59 11.17
C TYR A 192 -7.58 1.37 9.87
N LEU A 193 -6.51 1.37 9.10
CA LEU A 193 -6.41 2.08 7.84
C LEU A 193 -6.01 1.13 6.71
N ALA A 194 -6.83 1.03 5.67
CA ALA A 194 -6.40 0.54 4.38
C ALA A 194 -5.84 1.72 3.59
N LEU A 195 -4.55 1.68 3.32
CA LEU A 195 -3.84 2.75 2.63
C LEU A 195 -3.31 2.24 1.30
N GLU A 196 -3.94 2.64 0.21
CA GLU A 196 -3.41 2.42 -1.12
C GLU A 196 -2.26 3.40 -1.38
N PHE A 197 -1.15 2.87 -1.88
CA PHE A 197 0.10 3.58 -2.11
C PHE A 197 -0.07 4.93 -2.81
N GLN A 198 -0.85 4.97 -3.89
CA GLN A 198 -0.97 6.17 -4.70
C GLN A 198 -1.99 7.17 -4.17
N ARG A 199 -3.09 6.71 -3.54
CA ARG A 199 -4.22 7.60 -3.17
C ARG A 199 -3.80 8.75 -2.26
N ALA A 200 -2.88 8.50 -1.33
CA ALA A 200 -2.44 9.53 -0.39
C ALA A 200 -1.63 10.65 -1.06
N VAL A 201 -0.91 10.32 -2.12
CA VAL A 201 0.06 11.22 -2.78
C VAL A 201 -0.06 11.19 -4.30
N ARG A 202 -1.26 10.96 -4.82
CA ARG A 202 -1.54 10.76 -6.25
C ARG A 202 -1.05 11.92 -7.13
N GLU A 203 -1.02 13.13 -6.61
CA GLU A 203 -0.58 14.31 -7.31
C GLU A 203 0.88 14.17 -7.81
N PHE A 204 1.70 13.43 -7.06
CA PHE A 204 3.11 13.19 -7.41
C PHE A 204 3.30 12.13 -8.49
N PHE A 205 2.21 11.42 -8.85
CA PHE A 205 2.17 10.44 -9.95
C PHE A 205 1.58 11.00 -11.23
N GLU A 206 1.28 12.29 -11.27
CA GLU A 206 0.75 12.94 -12.46
C GLU A 206 1.78 13.05 -13.58
N ILE A 207 1.27 13.13 -14.81
CA ILE A 207 2.07 13.31 -16.01
C ILE A 207 2.60 14.77 -16.12
N LYS A 208 3.62 14.95 -16.92
CA LYS A 208 4.27 16.26 -17.18
C LYS A 208 3.28 17.33 -17.63
N GLU A 209 2.24 16.93 -18.37
CA GLU A 209 1.16 17.85 -18.79
C GLU A 209 0.46 18.52 -17.59
N TYR A 210 0.38 17.83 -16.46
CA TYR A 210 -0.23 18.35 -15.20
C TYR A 210 0.82 18.75 -14.16
N GLY A 211 2.07 18.88 -14.55
CA GLY A 211 3.18 19.32 -13.70
C GLY A 211 3.91 18.20 -12.96
N GLY A 212 3.56 16.95 -13.21
CA GLY A 212 4.25 15.78 -12.65
C GLY A 212 5.57 15.45 -13.34
N LYS A 213 6.13 14.29 -13.05
CA LYS A 213 7.44 13.86 -13.59
C LYS A 213 7.33 12.78 -14.68
N PHE A 214 6.16 12.15 -14.84
CA PHE A 214 5.96 11.03 -15.75
C PHE A 214 5.51 11.46 -17.15
N ASP A 215 5.81 10.64 -18.14
CA ASP A 215 5.42 10.90 -19.53
C ASP A 215 4.06 10.23 -19.86
N THR A 216 3.70 9.17 -19.13
CA THR A 216 2.48 8.40 -19.34
C THR A 216 1.67 8.28 -18.06
N ARG A 217 0.39 7.92 -18.17
CA ARG A 217 -0.46 7.62 -17.01
C ARG A 217 -0.11 6.25 -16.46
N PHE A 218 -0.27 6.10 -15.15
CA PHE A 218 -0.07 4.84 -14.44
C PHE A 218 -1.10 3.78 -14.87
N VAL A 219 -0.62 2.57 -15.14
CA VAL A 219 -1.47 1.39 -15.38
C VAL A 219 -0.89 0.13 -14.70
N HIS A 220 0.04 -0.62 -15.35
CA HIS A 220 0.61 -1.86 -14.81
C HIS A 220 1.96 -2.17 -15.43
N ALA A 221 2.95 -2.49 -14.61
CA ALA A 221 4.33 -2.79 -15.01
C ALA A 221 4.92 -1.73 -15.98
N ASP A 222 4.43 -0.52 -15.90
CA ASP A 222 4.62 0.59 -16.80
C ASP A 222 5.81 1.48 -16.41
N GLU A 223 5.81 2.70 -16.93
CA GLU A 223 6.80 3.73 -16.60
C GLU A 223 6.91 3.99 -15.09
N HIS A 224 5.76 4.05 -14.39
CA HIS A 224 5.71 4.40 -12.96
C HIS A 224 6.29 3.29 -12.10
N GLU A 225 5.77 2.08 -12.24
CA GLU A 225 6.24 0.93 -11.46
C GLU A 225 7.68 0.59 -11.78
N THR A 226 8.07 0.61 -13.05
CA THR A 226 9.45 0.40 -13.45
C THR A 226 10.38 1.46 -12.82
N SER A 227 9.98 2.73 -12.81
CA SER A 227 10.76 3.81 -12.19
C SER A 227 10.94 3.60 -10.68
N ILE A 228 9.87 3.19 -9.99
CA ILE A 228 9.91 2.91 -8.56
C ILE A 228 10.78 1.68 -8.27
N GLY A 229 10.65 0.61 -9.08
CA GLY A 229 11.50 -0.57 -8.97
C GLY A 229 12.98 -0.24 -9.15
N LEU A 230 13.33 0.58 -10.15
CA LEU A 230 14.69 1.05 -10.38
C LEU A 230 15.25 1.86 -9.20
N LEU A 231 14.41 2.61 -8.48
CA LEU A 231 14.84 3.36 -7.29
C LEU A 231 15.00 2.47 -6.06
N LEU A 232 14.08 1.53 -5.83
CA LEU A 232 13.96 0.81 -4.56
C LEU A 232 14.64 -0.57 -4.55
N PHE A 233 14.70 -1.26 -5.71
CA PHE A 233 15.23 -2.62 -5.86
C PHE A 233 15.76 -2.85 -7.28
N SER A 234 16.62 -1.96 -7.75
CA SER A 234 17.18 -1.98 -9.11
C SER A 234 17.85 -3.32 -9.49
N GLU A 235 18.36 -4.04 -8.49
CA GLU A 235 18.98 -5.37 -8.69
C GLU A 235 17.98 -6.45 -9.18
N MET A 236 16.68 -6.19 -9.09
CA MET A 236 15.60 -7.05 -9.55
C MET A 236 14.92 -6.53 -10.83
N ILE A 237 15.44 -5.46 -11.43
CA ILE A 237 14.92 -4.89 -12.68
C ILE A 237 15.94 -5.10 -13.80
N LYS A 238 15.48 -5.64 -14.92
CA LYS A 238 16.29 -5.92 -16.13
C LYS A 238 15.74 -5.17 -17.32
N MET A 239 16.15 -3.90 -17.47
CA MET A 239 15.63 -3.01 -18.52
C MET A 239 15.82 -3.54 -19.94
N GLU A 240 16.77 -4.45 -20.18
CA GLU A 240 16.96 -5.11 -21.47
C GLU A 240 15.77 -6.00 -21.89
N HIS A 241 14.86 -6.31 -20.93
CA HIS A 241 13.62 -7.06 -21.18
C HIS A 241 12.38 -6.18 -21.08
N ALA A 242 12.51 -4.87 -20.83
CA ALA A 242 11.37 -3.96 -20.80
C ALA A 242 10.76 -3.81 -22.19
N VAL A 243 9.45 -3.86 -22.27
CA VAL A 243 8.69 -3.65 -23.50
C VAL A 243 7.59 -2.64 -23.27
N ASP A 244 7.21 -1.97 -24.35
CA ASP A 244 6.07 -1.07 -24.37
C ASP A 244 4.87 -1.75 -25.00
N THR A 245 3.72 -1.62 -24.36
CA THR A 245 2.45 -2.11 -24.91
C THR A 245 1.47 -0.95 -25.08
N GLY A 246 0.45 -1.16 -25.90
CA GLY A 246 -0.61 -0.19 -26.08
C GLY A 246 -1.62 -0.21 -24.92
N PRO A 247 -2.43 0.83 -24.78
CA PRO A 247 -3.55 0.80 -23.86
C PRO A 247 -4.52 -0.31 -24.25
N MET A 248 -5.20 -0.89 -23.27
CA MET A 248 -6.25 -1.90 -23.49
C MET A 248 -7.53 -1.31 -24.13
N SER A 249 -7.45 -0.12 -24.69
CA SER A 249 -8.55 0.66 -25.29
C SER A 249 -9.32 -0.07 -26.39
N ASP A 250 -8.69 -1.02 -27.08
CA ASP A 250 -9.32 -1.79 -28.13
C ASP A 250 -10.43 -2.73 -27.63
N TYR A 251 -10.56 -2.87 -26.31
CA TYR A 251 -11.56 -3.70 -25.66
C TYR A 251 -12.72 -2.89 -25.03
N LYS A 252 -12.71 -1.58 -25.17
CA LYS A 252 -13.80 -0.74 -24.69
C LYS A 252 -15.07 -0.98 -25.49
N SER A 253 -16.12 -1.33 -24.79
CA SER A 253 -17.46 -1.49 -25.38
C SER A 253 -18.28 -0.20 -25.39
N LEU A 254 -17.89 0.76 -24.56
CA LEU A 254 -18.59 2.05 -24.42
C LEU A 254 -17.71 3.19 -24.96
N PRO A 255 -18.34 4.27 -25.46
CA PRO A 255 -17.63 5.48 -25.86
C PRO A 255 -16.81 6.09 -24.72
N ASP A 256 -15.76 6.86 -25.06
CA ASP A 256 -15.00 7.60 -24.06
C ASP A 256 -15.87 8.54 -23.23
N GLY A 257 -15.49 8.73 -21.96
CA GLY A 257 -16.20 9.60 -21.01
C GLY A 257 -17.10 8.86 -20.01
N HIS A 258 -17.25 7.56 -20.13
CA HIS A 258 -17.88 6.73 -19.10
C HIS A 258 -16.84 6.38 -18.01
N PHE A 259 -17.26 6.46 -16.74
CA PHE A 259 -16.42 6.16 -15.57
C PHE A 259 -16.78 4.85 -14.88
N ASP A 260 -17.73 4.10 -15.43
CA ASP A 260 -18.12 2.81 -14.89
C ASP A 260 -17.14 1.71 -15.36
N LEU A 261 -16.05 1.56 -14.62
CA LEU A 261 -15.06 0.51 -14.86
C LEU A 261 -15.65 -0.90 -14.66
N SER A 262 -16.68 -1.03 -13.83
CA SER A 262 -17.32 -2.31 -13.56
C SER A 262 -17.96 -2.89 -14.83
N ALA A 263 -18.53 -2.06 -15.68
CA ALA A 263 -19.11 -2.51 -16.95
C ALA A 263 -18.04 -3.06 -17.90
N GLU A 264 -16.89 -2.42 -17.97
CA GLU A 264 -15.75 -2.93 -18.78
C GLU A 264 -15.23 -4.25 -18.22
N ASP A 265 -15.05 -4.34 -16.91
CA ASP A 265 -14.55 -5.54 -16.24
C ASP A 265 -15.50 -6.74 -16.41
N LEU A 266 -16.80 -6.50 -16.39
CA LEU A 266 -17.80 -7.52 -16.63
C LEU A 266 -17.81 -8.01 -18.09
N LEU A 267 -17.54 -7.14 -19.05
CA LEU A 267 -17.56 -7.46 -20.48
C LEU A 267 -16.25 -8.09 -20.96
N ARG A 268 -15.12 -7.76 -20.38
CA ARG A 268 -13.81 -8.29 -20.76
C ARG A 268 -13.75 -9.82 -20.82
N PRO A 269 -14.17 -10.57 -19.79
CA PRO A 269 -14.11 -12.04 -19.84
C PRO A 269 -14.88 -12.63 -21.02
N ASN A 270 -16.03 -12.05 -21.38
CA ASN A 270 -16.84 -12.53 -22.50
C ASN A 270 -16.21 -12.21 -23.85
N THR A 271 -15.73 -11.00 -24.04
CA THR A 271 -15.01 -10.59 -25.24
C THR A 271 -13.77 -11.46 -25.45
N TYR A 272 -13.09 -11.74 -24.38
CA TYR A 272 -11.90 -12.55 -24.34
C TYR A 272 -12.14 -14.00 -24.78
N LYS A 273 -13.11 -14.69 -24.21
CA LYS A 273 -13.49 -16.05 -24.58
C LYS A 273 -13.84 -16.18 -26.06
N THR A 274 -14.48 -15.17 -26.62
CA THR A 274 -14.85 -15.14 -28.04
C THR A 274 -13.65 -15.07 -28.96
N ARG A 275 -12.55 -14.46 -28.53
CA ARG A 275 -11.35 -14.22 -29.34
C ARG A 275 -10.27 -15.28 -29.17
N ALA A 276 -10.09 -15.80 -27.98
CA ALA A 276 -8.91 -16.57 -27.61
C ALA A 276 -9.20 -17.86 -26.83
N GLY A 277 -10.47 -18.25 -26.72
CA GLY A 277 -10.84 -19.46 -25.99
C GLY A 277 -10.66 -19.28 -24.48
N ASP A 278 -9.91 -20.17 -23.85
CA ASP A 278 -9.78 -20.22 -22.40
C ASP A 278 -8.54 -19.48 -21.83
N LEU A 279 -7.85 -18.69 -22.67
CA LEU A 279 -6.69 -17.94 -22.21
C LEU A 279 -7.10 -16.66 -21.47
N PRO A 280 -6.38 -16.25 -20.40
CA PRO A 280 -6.61 -14.99 -19.70
C PRO A 280 -6.45 -13.76 -20.59
N LEU A 281 -7.18 -12.68 -20.28
CA LEU A 281 -7.17 -11.45 -21.08
C LEU A 281 -5.76 -10.87 -21.21
N GLU A 282 -5.01 -10.85 -20.12
CA GLU A 282 -3.64 -10.33 -20.08
C GLU A 282 -2.69 -11.10 -21.00
N ILE A 283 -2.85 -12.41 -21.13
CA ILE A 283 -2.02 -13.22 -22.05
C ILE A 283 -2.31 -12.88 -23.52
N VAL A 284 -3.55 -12.51 -23.85
CA VAL A 284 -3.94 -12.19 -25.23
C VAL A 284 -3.78 -10.71 -25.54
N ALA A 285 -4.21 -9.84 -24.61
CA ALA A 285 -4.16 -8.40 -24.79
C ALA A 285 -2.76 -7.83 -24.50
N THR A 286 -2.09 -8.40 -23.51
CA THR A 286 -0.74 -8.01 -23.08
C THR A 286 0.08 -9.24 -22.70
N PRO A 287 0.46 -10.07 -23.69
CA PRO A 287 1.20 -11.31 -23.42
C PRO A 287 2.50 -11.06 -22.66
N GLU A 288 3.04 -9.87 -22.75
CA GLU A 288 4.21 -9.41 -22.02
C GLU A 288 3.93 -9.07 -20.55
N ALA A 289 2.66 -9.06 -20.11
CA ALA A 289 2.21 -8.61 -18.80
C ALA A 289 2.68 -7.18 -18.46
N VAL A 290 2.60 -6.30 -19.44
CA VAL A 290 2.88 -4.87 -19.33
C VAL A 290 1.71 -4.10 -19.95
N VAL A 291 1.20 -3.10 -19.27
CA VAL A 291 0.19 -2.18 -19.80
C VAL A 291 0.72 -0.76 -19.69
N GLY A 292 1.36 -0.27 -20.74
CA GLY A 292 1.97 1.05 -20.77
C GLY A 292 3.41 1.06 -21.31
N LYS A 293 4.23 1.97 -20.82
CA LYS A 293 5.55 2.31 -21.38
C LYS A 293 6.67 1.98 -20.40
N ALA A 294 6.96 0.70 -20.17
CA ALA A 294 8.01 0.26 -19.25
C ALA A 294 9.42 0.78 -19.63
N THR A 295 9.68 0.94 -20.94
CA THR A 295 10.97 1.43 -21.43
C THR A 295 11.28 2.89 -21.04
N LEU A 296 10.27 3.66 -20.62
CA LEU A 296 10.41 5.02 -20.10
C LEU A 296 10.76 5.07 -18.61
N GLY A 297 10.88 3.90 -17.95
CA GLY A 297 11.25 3.80 -16.55
C GLY A 297 12.58 4.48 -16.24
N ASP A 298 12.58 5.33 -15.21
CA ASP A 298 13.75 6.08 -14.73
C ASP A 298 13.62 6.34 -13.23
N ALA A 299 14.63 5.91 -12.47
CA ALA A 299 14.67 6.09 -11.01
C ALA A 299 14.52 7.54 -10.56
N GLU A 300 14.98 8.50 -11.39
CA GLU A 300 14.87 9.93 -11.07
C GLU A 300 13.41 10.40 -11.00
N LYS A 301 12.54 9.84 -11.84
CA LYS A 301 11.09 10.17 -11.84
C LYS A 301 10.39 9.70 -10.55
N ALA A 302 10.86 8.60 -9.94
CA ALA A 302 10.28 8.01 -8.74
C ALA A 302 10.69 8.70 -7.44
N LYS A 303 11.76 9.50 -7.42
CA LYS A 303 12.32 10.04 -6.17
C LYS A 303 11.34 10.90 -5.40
N LEU A 304 10.69 11.86 -6.07
CA LEU A 304 9.73 12.74 -5.41
C LEU A 304 8.45 12.02 -4.97
N PRO A 305 7.81 11.16 -5.78
CA PRO A 305 6.68 10.33 -5.34
C PRO A 305 7.00 9.45 -4.13
N VAL A 306 8.15 8.77 -4.14
CA VAL A 306 8.58 7.90 -3.02
C VAL A 306 8.87 8.74 -1.77
N LEU A 307 9.53 9.89 -1.90
CA LEU A 307 9.71 10.81 -0.77
C LEU A 307 8.37 11.28 -0.21
N ALA A 308 7.44 11.67 -1.07
CA ALA A 308 6.11 12.11 -0.65
C ALA A 308 5.37 11.03 0.15
N MET A 309 5.47 9.77 -0.27
CA MET A 309 4.88 8.64 0.46
C MET A 309 5.56 8.42 1.82
N CYS A 310 6.89 8.46 1.87
CA CYS A 310 7.65 8.31 3.11
C CYS A 310 7.32 9.43 4.12
N GLU A 311 7.29 10.68 3.67
CA GLU A 311 6.96 11.84 4.51
C GLU A 311 5.49 11.82 4.96
N TYR A 312 4.56 11.39 4.08
CA TYR A 312 3.16 11.21 4.45
C TYR A 312 3.00 10.16 5.56
N LEU A 313 3.63 9.00 5.44
CA LEU A 313 3.57 7.95 6.48
C LEU A 313 4.21 8.41 7.79
N THR A 314 5.29 9.18 7.73
CA THR A 314 5.95 9.76 8.90
C THR A 314 5.04 10.78 9.61
N LEU A 315 4.36 11.64 8.85
CA LEU A 315 3.37 12.58 9.35
C LEU A 315 2.15 11.85 9.95
N LEU A 316 1.62 10.86 9.24
CA LEU A 316 0.49 10.04 9.68
C LEU A 316 0.75 9.37 11.03
N GLN A 317 1.95 8.76 11.20
CA GLN A 317 2.37 8.17 12.47
C GLN A 317 2.29 9.20 13.61
N ARG A 318 2.86 10.39 13.40
CA ARG A 318 2.85 11.45 14.40
C ARG A 318 1.43 11.84 14.79
N GLN A 319 0.57 12.09 13.81
CA GLN A 319 -0.83 12.49 14.05
C GLN A 319 -1.64 11.39 14.75
N ILE A 320 -1.39 10.12 14.44
CA ILE A 320 -2.02 8.99 15.14
C ILE A 320 -1.61 8.99 16.62
N LEU A 321 -0.32 9.16 16.92
CA LEU A 321 0.19 9.15 18.30
C LEU A 321 -0.20 10.41 19.09
N GLU A 322 -0.36 11.54 18.43
CA GLU A 322 -0.90 12.78 19.04
C GLU A 322 -2.39 12.60 19.40
N THR A 323 -3.16 11.94 18.56
CA THR A 323 -4.59 11.70 18.79
C THR A 323 -4.83 10.59 19.82
N TRP A 324 -4.07 9.49 19.67
CA TRP A 324 -4.12 8.34 20.56
C TRP A 324 -2.70 7.96 20.99
N PRO A 325 -2.24 8.49 22.14
CA PRO A 325 -0.92 8.16 22.69
C PRO A 325 -0.70 6.65 22.82
N VAL A 326 0.55 6.22 22.92
CA VAL A 326 0.91 4.81 23.07
C VAL A 326 0.11 4.15 24.20
N GLY A 327 -0.47 2.99 23.92
CA GLY A 327 -1.33 2.24 24.85
C GLY A 327 -2.80 2.70 24.87
N SER A 328 -3.14 3.83 24.25
CA SER A 328 -4.53 4.29 24.13
C SER A 328 -5.15 3.90 22.78
N VAL A 329 -6.47 3.84 22.76
CA VAL A 329 -7.30 3.58 21.58
C VAL A 329 -8.53 4.47 21.62
N PRO A 330 -9.30 4.62 20.54
CA PRO A 330 -10.62 5.22 20.59
C PRO A 330 -11.46 4.59 21.69
N GLU A 331 -12.22 5.41 22.39
CA GLU A 331 -13.05 4.96 23.53
C GLU A 331 -14.07 3.91 23.06
N PRO A 332 -14.11 2.70 23.67
CA PRO A 332 -14.97 1.60 23.24
C PRO A 332 -16.43 1.99 23.04
N GLU A 333 -17.06 2.62 24.04
CA GLU A 333 -18.47 2.97 24.00
C GLU A 333 -18.83 4.02 22.93
N LYS A 334 -17.85 4.80 22.45
CA LYS A 334 -18.06 5.78 21.39
C LYS A 334 -17.87 5.20 19.98
N THR A 335 -17.14 4.11 19.86
CA THR A 335 -16.70 3.61 18.55
C THR A 335 -17.14 2.18 18.26
N THR A 336 -17.64 1.46 19.25
CA THR A 336 -18.08 0.07 19.14
C THR A 336 -19.38 -0.17 19.93
N PHE A 337 -19.97 -1.35 19.81
CA PHE A 337 -21.09 -1.79 20.66
C PHE A 337 -20.64 -2.40 22.01
N ARG A 338 -19.37 -2.24 22.39
CA ARG A 338 -18.83 -2.77 23.64
C ARG A 338 -18.73 -1.67 24.69
N THR A 339 -18.93 -2.05 25.96
CA THR A 339 -18.75 -1.11 27.07
C THR A 339 -17.27 -0.97 27.45
N ASN A 340 -16.92 0.18 28.03
CA ASN A 340 -15.58 0.42 28.58
C ASN A 340 -15.23 -0.65 29.64
N LYS A 341 -16.20 -1.03 30.48
CA LYS A 341 -16.03 -2.06 31.53
C LYS A 341 -15.76 -3.45 30.91
N GLU A 342 -16.48 -3.80 29.85
CA GLU A 342 -16.25 -5.06 29.13
C GLU A 342 -14.85 -5.12 28.55
N MET A 343 -14.39 -4.02 27.94
CA MET A 343 -13.11 -3.99 27.23
C MET A 343 -11.89 -3.80 28.15
N GLU A 344 -12.06 -3.32 29.38
CA GLU A 344 -10.96 -3.07 30.31
C GLU A 344 -9.91 -4.20 30.40
N PRO A 345 -10.29 -5.49 30.63
CA PRO A 345 -9.30 -6.55 30.75
C PRO A 345 -8.57 -6.88 29.43
N TYR A 346 -9.19 -6.60 28.28
CA TYR A 346 -8.61 -6.86 26.96
C TYR A 346 -7.68 -5.71 26.50
N LEU A 347 -7.88 -4.53 27.07
CA LEU A 347 -7.06 -3.36 26.78
C LEU A 347 -5.78 -3.27 27.64
N LYS A 348 -5.65 -4.09 28.67
CA LYS A 348 -4.42 -4.20 29.47
C LYS A 348 -3.24 -4.63 28.60
N GLU A 349 -2.04 -4.43 29.11
CA GLU A 349 -0.81 -4.92 28.48
C GLU A 349 -0.87 -6.44 28.32
N PRO A 350 -0.65 -6.99 27.11
CA PRO A 350 -0.70 -8.42 26.88
C PRO A 350 0.22 -9.21 27.83
N GLY A 351 -0.34 -10.23 28.45
CA GLY A 351 0.36 -11.06 29.44
C GLY A 351 0.49 -10.46 30.84
N SER A 352 0.00 -9.24 31.09
CA SER A 352 0.01 -8.63 32.42
C SER A 352 -1.08 -9.19 33.33
N LYS A 353 -0.98 -8.89 34.64
CA LYS A 353 -2.00 -9.31 35.63
C LYS A 353 -3.38 -8.75 35.27
N GLY A 354 -4.34 -9.66 35.08
CA GLY A 354 -5.72 -9.32 34.75
C GLY A 354 -5.98 -9.02 33.26
N TRP A 355 -4.98 -9.16 32.39
CA TRP A 355 -5.21 -9.16 30.96
C TRP A 355 -5.98 -10.42 30.53
N LYS A 356 -6.84 -10.25 29.53
CA LYS A 356 -7.54 -11.36 28.86
C LYS A 356 -7.29 -11.32 27.36
N SER A 357 -7.07 -12.49 26.79
CA SER A 357 -6.98 -12.62 25.33
C SER A 357 -8.35 -12.39 24.69
N VAL A 358 -8.38 -11.64 23.59
CA VAL A 358 -9.59 -11.39 22.79
C VAL A 358 -10.19 -12.68 22.21
N TYR A 359 -9.43 -13.76 22.14
CA TYR A 359 -9.94 -15.08 21.72
C TYR A 359 -11.00 -15.66 22.68
N SER A 360 -11.08 -15.13 23.91
CA SER A 360 -12.15 -15.44 24.86
C SER A 360 -13.36 -14.50 24.73
N LEU A 361 -13.28 -13.47 23.88
CA LEU A 361 -14.32 -12.47 23.71
C LEU A 361 -15.38 -12.98 22.71
N ARG A 362 -16.66 -12.87 23.08
CA ARG A 362 -17.76 -13.22 22.18
C ARG A 362 -17.82 -12.25 20.99
N LYS A 363 -17.96 -12.79 19.78
CA LYS A 363 -18.29 -11.99 18.59
C LYS A 363 -19.67 -11.36 18.75
N ILE A 364 -19.84 -10.13 18.31
CA ILE A 364 -21.12 -9.42 18.38
C ILE A 364 -21.79 -9.35 17.00
N GLY A 365 -20.99 -9.19 15.96
CA GLY A 365 -21.49 -9.00 14.60
C GLY A 365 -22.07 -10.26 13.96
N PRO A 366 -22.83 -10.09 12.89
CA PRO A 366 -23.54 -11.18 12.21
C PRO A 366 -22.65 -12.07 11.33
N TYR A 367 -21.33 -11.83 11.29
CA TYR A 367 -20.39 -12.57 10.42
C TYR A 367 -19.48 -13.53 11.16
#